data_d73a93a91be1ab3122daca8f826891e1
#
_entry.id   d73a93a91be1ab3122daca8f826891e1
#
_cell.length_a   1.000
_cell.length_b   1.000
_cell.length_c   1.000
_cell.angle_alpha   90.00
_cell.angle_beta   90.00
_cell.angle_gamma   90.00
#
_symmetry.space_group_name_H-M   'P 1'
#
loop_
_entity.id
_entity.type
_entity.pdbx_description
1 polymer ?
#
loop_
_entity_poly.entity_id
_entity_poly.type
_entity_poly.pdbx_seq_one_letter_code
_entity_poly.pdbx_strand_id
1 'polypeptide(L)'
;MQTFLKGKRVGYWLSEKKIKKLNFQAFAELCRKRGIEVVQLNLSRPIEEQGPLDVIIHKLTDVILEADQNDSQSLELVHRFQEYIDAHPETIVLDPLPAIRTLLDRSKSYELIRKIEAYMQDDRICSPPFMELTSLCGDDTMQLLEKNGLAFPFICKTRVAHGTNSHEMAIVFNQEGLSAIQPPCVVQNFINHNAVLYKVFVVGESYTVVQRPSLKNFSAGTSDRESIFFNSHNVSKPESSSVLTALDKIEGVFERPSDEVIRALSRALRQALGVSLFGIDIIINNQTGQHAVIDINAFPGEPWGRAGATFAGLYAGGRGRGPGGQARRAGRLLPHHLGPRGPSGPGLGCFTRRYVLRPWLETPRAGQGRKRDPWHLPHPRPRAA
;
A
#
# COMPACT_ATOMS: atom_id res chain seq x y z
N MET A 1 -18.29 -19.29 -18.69
CA MET A 1 -17.47 -18.27 -18.03
C MET A 1 -16.23 -17.81 -18.84
N GLN A 2 -15.71 -18.60 -19.77
CA GLN A 2 -14.57 -18.19 -20.62
C GLN A 2 -14.91 -17.14 -21.70
N THR A 3 -16.17 -16.96 -22.04
CA THR A 3 -16.63 -16.11 -23.17
C THR A 3 -16.52 -14.61 -22.88
N PHE A 4 -16.60 -14.15 -21.63
CA PHE A 4 -16.58 -12.73 -21.27
C PHE A 4 -15.19 -12.06 -21.34
N LEU A 5 -14.12 -12.83 -21.35
CA LEU A 5 -12.74 -12.32 -21.38
C LEU A 5 -12.14 -12.29 -22.78
N LYS A 6 -12.75 -13.02 -23.72
CA LYS A 6 -12.26 -13.11 -25.09
C LYS A 6 -12.37 -11.75 -25.79
N GLY A 7 -11.26 -11.28 -26.33
CA GLY A 7 -11.19 -10.01 -27.02
C GLY A 7 -10.94 -8.79 -26.13
N LYS A 8 -10.78 -8.98 -24.80
CA LYS A 8 -10.35 -7.90 -23.92
C LYS A 8 -8.87 -7.56 -24.13
N ARG A 9 -8.53 -6.29 -23.99
CA ARG A 9 -7.18 -5.79 -24.21
C ARG A 9 -6.63 -5.09 -22.97
N VAL A 10 -5.45 -5.52 -22.53
CA VAL A 10 -4.69 -4.96 -21.42
C VAL A 10 -3.47 -4.25 -21.96
N GLY A 11 -3.41 -2.93 -21.81
CA GLY A 11 -2.21 -2.16 -22.04
C GLY A 11 -1.35 -2.10 -20.78
N TYR A 12 -0.03 -2.13 -20.94
CA TYR A 12 0.84 -1.95 -19.78
C TYR A 12 2.03 -1.05 -20.09
N TRP A 13 2.47 -0.31 -19.07
CA TRP A 13 3.71 0.45 -19.08
C TRP A 13 4.50 0.16 -17.81
N LEU A 14 5.55 -0.63 -17.95
CA LEU A 14 6.44 -1.06 -16.88
C LEU A 14 7.88 -1.04 -17.40
N SER A 15 8.84 -0.68 -16.54
CA SER A 15 10.25 -0.79 -16.90
C SER A 15 10.66 -2.26 -17.06
N GLU A 16 11.69 -2.53 -17.87
CA GLU A 16 12.21 -3.88 -18.07
C GLU A 16 12.61 -4.56 -16.75
N LYS A 17 13.25 -3.80 -15.86
CA LYS A 17 13.60 -4.26 -14.52
C LYS A 17 12.36 -4.74 -13.75
N LYS A 18 11.24 -4.01 -13.90
CA LYS A 18 9.99 -4.34 -13.21
C LYS A 18 9.31 -5.55 -13.85
N ILE A 19 9.31 -5.64 -15.18
CA ILE A 19 8.80 -6.80 -15.93
C ILE A 19 9.49 -8.09 -15.48
N LYS A 20 10.83 -8.06 -15.38
CA LYS A 20 11.63 -9.20 -14.89
C LYS A 20 11.33 -9.53 -13.43
N LYS A 21 11.37 -8.52 -12.54
CA LYS A 21 11.15 -8.71 -11.10
C LYS A 21 9.78 -9.29 -10.76
N LEU A 22 8.73 -8.87 -11.48
CA LEU A 22 7.36 -9.34 -11.28
C LEU A 22 7.04 -10.65 -11.98
N ASN A 23 7.94 -11.16 -12.81
CA ASN A 23 7.63 -12.25 -13.75
C ASN A 23 6.38 -11.93 -14.60
N PHE A 24 6.32 -10.68 -15.10
CA PHE A 24 5.15 -10.14 -15.81
C PHE A 24 4.85 -10.93 -17.10
N GLN A 25 5.86 -11.52 -17.72
CA GLN A 25 5.67 -12.36 -18.92
C GLN A 25 4.77 -13.57 -18.65
N ALA A 26 4.95 -14.23 -17.50
CA ALA A 26 4.08 -15.34 -17.11
C ALA A 26 2.63 -14.89 -16.92
N PHE A 27 2.41 -13.69 -16.36
CA PHE A 27 1.10 -13.07 -16.27
C PHE A 27 0.51 -12.80 -17.67
N ALA A 28 1.30 -12.20 -18.57
CA ALA A 28 0.86 -11.91 -19.94
C ALA A 28 0.48 -13.17 -20.72
N GLU A 29 1.26 -14.25 -20.57
CA GLU A 29 0.94 -15.57 -21.15
C GLU A 29 -0.36 -16.16 -20.60
N LEU A 30 -0.58 -16.03 -19.29
CA LEU A 30 -1.83 -16.47 -18.66
C LEU A 30 -3.04 -15.71 -19.20
N CYS A 31 -2.91 -14.40 -19.41
CA CYS A 31 -3.92 -13.57 -20.03
C CYS A 31 -4.22 -14.03 -21.48
N ARG A 32 -3.18 -14.24 -22.27
CA ARG A 32 -3.31 -14.69 -23.67
C ARG A 32 -3.99 -16.06 -23.78
N LYS A 33 -3.65 -17.00 -22.88
CA LYS A 33 -4.33 -18.33 -22.80
C LYS A 33 -5.82 -18.20 -22.50
N ARG A 34 -6.25 -17.09 -21.93
CA ARG A 34 -7.67 -16.79 -21.66
C ARG A 34 -8.33 -15.90 -22.71
N GLY A 35 -7.64 -15.64 -23.83
CA GLY A 35 -8.14 -14.83 -24.92
C GLY A 35 -8.07 -13.32 -24.67
N ILE A 36 -7.25 -12.89 -23.70
CA ILE A 36 -6.97 -11.47 -23.39
C ILE A 36 -5.70 -11.07 -24.13
N GLU A 37 -5.78 -10.02 -24.92
CA GLU A 37 -4.60 -9.42 -25.56
C GLU A 37 -3.84 -8.57 -24.52
N VAL A 38 -2.49 -8.69 -24.52
CA VAL A 38 -1.63 -7.89 -23.65
C VAL A 38 -0.61 -7.16 -24.52
N VAL A 39 -0.66 -5.83 -24.48
CA VAL A 39 0.16 -4.94 -25.31
C VAL A 39 0.99 -4.00 -24.45
N GLN A 40 2.24 -3.81 -24.83
CA GLN A 40 3.11 -2.80 -24.21
C GLN A 40 2.77 -1.43 -24.80
N LEU A 41 2.48 -0.46 -23.93
CA LEU A 41 2.19 0.90 -24.36
C LEU A 41 3.48 1.66 -24.67
N ASN A 42 3.45 2.45 -25.71
CA ASN A 42 4.47 3.42 -26.04
C ASN A 42 3.95 4.83 -25.70
N LEU A 43 4.47 5.42 -24.62
CA LEU A 43 4.02 6.74 -24.16
C LEU A 43 4.47 7.90 -25.09
N SER A 44 5.38 7.66 -26.03
CA SER A 44 5.77 8.64 -27.05
C SER A 44 4.75 8.76 -28.19
N ARG A 45 3.77 7.85 -28.24
CA ARG A 45 2.67 7.86 -29.22
C ARG A 45 1.34 8.10 -28.52
N PRO A 46 0.33 8.65 -29.23
CA PRO A 46 -1.01 8.76 -28.69
C PRO A 46 -1.54 7.40 -28.22
N ILE A 47 -2.14 7.36 -27.03
CA ILE A 47 -2.66 6.11 -26.45
C ILE A 47 -3.90 5.64 -27.23
N GLU A 48 -4.66 6.56 -27.81
CA GLU A 48 -5.81 6.33 -28.66
C GLU A 48 -5.49 5.41 -29.85
N GLU A 49 -4.29 5.57 -30.43
CA GLU A 49 -3.83 4.74 -31.55
C GLU A 49 -3.46 3.32 -31.15
N GLN A 50 -3.30 3.08 -29.83
CA GLN A 50 -2.89 1.81 -29.26
C GLN A 50 -4.07 1.04 -28.62
N GLY A 51 -5.25 1.64 -28.64
CA GLY A 51 -6.50 1.11 -28.09
C GLY A 51 -7.39 0.41 -29.12
N PRO A 52 -8.65 0.14 -28.73
CA PRO A 52 -9.22 0.41 -27.40
C PRO A 52 -8.62 -0.47 -26.29
N LEU A 53 -8.55 0.07 -25.07
CA LEU A 53 -8.00 -0.62 -23.91
C LEU A 53 -9.08 -0.84 -22.86
N ASP A 54 -9.23 -2.07 -22.38
CA ASP A 54 -10.14 -2.39 -21.25
C ASP A 54 -9.47 -2.12 -19.92
N VAL A 55 -8.16 -2.35 -19.84
CA VAL A 55 -7.35 -2.18 -18.63
C VAL A 55 -6.00 -1.58 -18.98
N ILE A 56 -5.53 -0.68 -18.12
CA ILE A 56 -4.16 -0.18 -18.17
C ILE A 56 -3.45 -0.51 -16.86
N ILE A 57 -2.29 -1.17 -16.97
CA ILE A 57 -1.40 -1.45 -15.85
C ILE A 57 -0.16 -0.59 -16.00
N HIS A 58 0.13 0.27 -15.04
CA HIS A 58 1.28 1.14 -15.14
C HIS A 58 2.05 1.30 -13.83
N LYS A 59 3.32 1.67 -13.95
CA LYS A 59 4.13 2.18 -12.85
C LYS A 59 4.78 3.49 -13.29
N LEU A 60 3.97 4.55 -13.37
CA LEU A 60 4.40 5.90 -13.77
C LEU A 60 5.02 6.71 -12.63
N THR A 61 5.44 6.07 -11.54
CA THR A 61 5.96 6.75 -10.34
C THR A 61 7.11 7.70 -10.64
N ASP A 62 8.07 7.29 -11.48
CA ASP A 62 9.21 8.14 -11.85
C ASP A 62 8.74 9.34 -12.69
N VAL A 63 7.92 9.09 -13.72
CA VAL A 63 7.38 10.12 -14.61
C VAL A 63 6.52 11.14 -13.84
N ILE A 64 5.71 10.68 -12.86
CA ILE A 64 4.91 11.57 -12.01
C ILE A 64 5.81 12.46 -11.16
N LEU A 65 6.87 11.93 -10.57
CA LEU A 65 7.81 12.72 -9.76
C LEU A 65 8.59 13.74 -10.58
N GLU A 66 9.03 13.37 -11.77
CA GLU A 66 9.70 14.26 -12.71
C GLU A 66 8.76 15.39 -13.16
N ALA A 67 7.50 15.05 -13.47
CA ALA A 67 6.45 16.02 -13.79
C ALA A 67 6.20 17.00 -12.62
N ASP A 68 6.15 16.49 -11.39
CA ASP A 68 5.97 17.32 -10.18
C ASP A 68 7.21 18.22 -9.90
N GLN A 69 8.35 17.92 -10.53
CA GLN A 69 9.57 18.76 -10.55
C GLN A 69 9.63 19.68 -11.78
N ASN A 70 8.54 19.82 -12.51
CA ASN A 70 8.40 20.64 -13.72
C ASN A 70 9.24 20.17 -14.93
N ASP A 71 9.58 18.88 -15.01
CA ASP A 71 10.12 18.34 -16.26
C ASP A 71 9.05 18.37 -17.34
N SER A 72 9.32 19.11 -18.42
CA SER A 72 8.34 19.39 -19.46
C SER A 72 7.89 18.12 -20.23
N GLN A 73 8.79 17.16 -20.44
CA GLN A 73 8.46 15.92 -21.13
C GLN A 73 7.58 15.02 -20.25
N SER A 74 7.92 14.90 -18.99
CA SER A 74 7.14 14.11 -18.01
C SER A 74 5.78 14.75 -17.74
N LEU A 75 5.69 16.08 -17.68
CA LEU A 75 4.40 16.81 -17.60
C LEU A 75 3.50 16.48 -18.78
N GLU A 76 4.03 16.54 -20.00
CA GLU A 76 3.32 16.21 -21.22
C GLU A 76 2.81 14.76 -21.22
N LEU A 77 3.66 13.80 -20.81
CA LEU A 77 3.30 12.39 -20.72
C LEU A 77 2.17 12.15 -19.71
N VAL A 78 2.28 12.73 -18.51
CA VAL A 78 1.24 12.62 -17.48
C VAL A 78 -0.06 13.26 -17.93
N HIS A 79 -0.01 14.42 -18.60
CA HIS A 79 -1.18 15.11 -19.12
C HIS A 79 -1.90 14.26 -20.17
N ARG A 80 -1.20 13.77 -21.18
CA ARG A 80 -1.78 12.89 -22.22
C ARG A 80 -2.38 11.61 -21.64
N PHE A 81 -1.71 11.03 -20.64
CA PHE A 81 -2.22 9.84 -19.96
C PHE A 81 -3.52 10.14 -19.21
N GLN A 82 -3.59 11.29 -18.54
CA GLN A 82 -4.80 11.72 -17.83
C GLN A 82 -5.93 12.05 -18.79
N GLU A 83 -5.65 12.74 -19.90
CA GLU A 83 -6.65 13.02 -20.96
C GLU A 83 -7.26 11.74 -21.53
N TYR A 84 -6.43 10.73 -21.79
CA TYR A 84 -6.93 9.42 -22.24
C TYR A 84 -7.87 8.78 -21.20
N ILE A 85 -7.50 8.78 -19.92
CA ILE A 85 -8.32 8.24 -18.84
C ILE A 85 -9.67 8.98 -18.74
N ASP A 86 -9.64 10.29 -18.84
CA ASP A 86 -10.84 11.13 -18.72
C ASP A 86 -11.79 10.94 -19.91
N ALA A 87 -11.23 10.70 -21.11
CA ALA A 87 -11.98 10.40 -22.32
C ALA A 87 -12.54 8.96 -22.34
N HIS A 88 -11.93 8.02 -21.60
CA HIS A 88 -12.29 6.61 -21.57
C HIS A 88 -12.64 6.12 -20.15
N PRO A 89 -13.75 6.59 -19.55
CA PRO A 89 -14.13 6.24 -18.18
C PRO A 89 -14.46 4.74 -18.01
N GLU A 90 -14.65 4.01 -19.09
CA GLU A 90 -14.82 2.55 -19.12
C GLU A 90 -13.52 1.78 -18.92
N THR A 91 -12.37 2.40 -19.24
CA THR A 91 -11.04 1.80 -19.06
C THR A 91 -10.67 1.74 -17.59
N ILE A 92 -10.29 0.56 -17.11
CA ILE A 92 -9.83 0.38 -15.75
C ILE A 92 -8.35 0.69 -15.66
N VAL A 93 -8.00 1.66 -14.83
CA VAL A 93 -6.61 2.07 -14.63
C VAL A 93 -6.09 1.53 -13.30
N LEU A 94 -4.96 0.87 -13.32
CA LEU A 94 -4.29 0.28 -12.17
C LEU A 94 -2.91 0.93 -11.99
N ASP A 95 -2.81 1.96 -11.12
CA ASP A 95 -3.86 2.57 -10.31
C ASP A 95 -4.04 4.06 -10.69
N PRO A 96 -5.06 4.76 -10.14
CA PRO A 96 -5.33 6.17 -10.47
C PRO A 96 -4.16 7.10 -10.13
N LEU A 97 -3.82 8.05 -11.01
CA LEU A 97 -2.69 8.96 -10.82
C LEU A 97 -2.77 9.79 -9.51
N PRO A 98 -3.92 10.32 -9.08
CA PRO A 98 -4.03 11.02 -7.80
C PRO A 98 -3.70 10.13 -6.59
N ALA A 99 -4.09 8.86 -6.64
CA ALA A 99 -3.77 7.90 -5.59
C ALA A 99 -2.25 7.60 -5.54
N ILE A 100 -1.63 7.46 -6.71
CA ILE A 100 -0.17 7.30 -6.80
C ILE A 100 0.54 8.51 -6.20
N ARG A 101 0.13 9.74 -6.52
CA ARG A 101 0.69 10.97 -5.91
C ARG A 101 0.57 10.99 -4.39
N THR A 102 -0.55 10.52 -3.84
CA THR A 102 -0.71 10.39 -2.39
C THR A 102 0.31 9.42 -1.79
N LEU A 103 0.53 8.27 -2.43
CA LEU A 103 1.47 7.27 -1.96
C LEU A 103 2.95 7.66 -2.17
N LEU A 104 3.24 8.57 -3.09
CA LEU A 104 4.58 9.11 -3.30
C LEU A 104 5.00 10.16 -2.25
N ASP A 105 4.06 10.66 -1.46
CA ASP A 105 4.30 11.62 -0.39
C ASP A 105 4.04 10.96 0.97
N ARG A 106 5.09 10.76 1.78
CA ARG A 106 4.98 10.10 3.09
C ARG A 106 4.09 10.84 4.07
N SER A 107 4.13 12.16 4.06
CA SER A 107 3.26 12.96 4.93
C SER A 107 1.78 12.71 4.62
N LYS A 108 1.43 12.71 3.34
CA LYS A 108 0.04 12.44 2.89
C LYS A 108 -0.38 10.98 3.15
N SER A 109 0.50 10.01 2.89
CA SER A 109 0.18 8.60 3.12
C SER A 109 0.04 8.28 4.60
N TYR A 110 0.84 8.87 5.49
CA TYR A 110 0.72 8.68 6.94
C TYR A 110 -0.52 9.37 7.52
N GLU A 111 -0.88 10.54 7.01
CA GLU A 111 -2.15 11.18 7.35
C GLU A 111 -3.35 10.32 6.93
N LEU A 112 -3.27 9.67 5.79
CA LEU A 112 -4.29 8.72 5.34
C LEU A 112 -4.38 7.52 6.28
N ILE A 113 -3.26 6.92 6.70
CA ILE A 113 -3.24 5.81 7.67
C ILE A 113 -3.91 6.24 8.97
N ARG A 114 -3.59 7.42 9.48
CA ARG A 114 -4.19 7.97 10.70
C ARG A 114 -5.71 8.13 10.59
N LYS A 115 -6.19 8.60 9.44
CA LYS A 115 -7.63 8.71 9.16
C LYS A 115 -8.31 7.33 9.07
N ILE A 116 -7.65 6.37 8.46
CA ILE A 116 -8.16 4.99 8.35
C ILE A 116 -8.23 4.34 9.74
N GLU A 117 -7.20 4.49 10.58
CA GLU A 117 -7.20 4.02 11.97
C GLU A 117 -8.40 4.59 12.74
N ALA A 118 -8.58 5.91 12.69
CA ALA A 118 -9.70 6.59 13.34
C ALA A 118 -11.08 6.12 12.83
N TYR A 119 -11.17 5.81 11.53
CA TYR A 119 -12.41 5.30 10.93
C TYR A 119 -12.69 3.84 11.31
N MET A 120 -11.66 2.99 11.31
CA MET A 120 -11.82 1.56 11.58
C MET A 120 -12.16 1.30 13.06
N GLN A 121 -11.66 2.12 13.98
CA GLN A 121 -11.84 1.96 15.43
C GLN A 121 -11.48 0.53 15.90
N ASP A 122 -10.43 -0.04 15.32
CA ASP A 122 -9.91 -1.36 15.68
C ASP A 122 -8.66 -1.19 16.55
N ASP A 123 -8.77 -1.53 17.82
CA ASP A 123 -7.70 -1.37 18.81
C ASP A 123 -6.44 -2.19 18.48
N ARG A 124 -6.53 -3.12 17.54
CA ARG A 124 -5.40 -3.91 17.05
C ARG A 124 -4.52 -3.18 16.05
N ILE A 125 -4.93 -1.99 15.60
CA ILE A 125 -4.23 -1.19 14.58
C ILE A 125 -3.75 0.10 15.20
N CYS A 126 -2.54 0.52 14.87
CA CYS A 126 -2.05 1.83 15.23
C CYS A 126 -1.28 2.48 14.09
N SER A 127 -1.35 3.81 14.02
CA SER A 127 -0.46 4.65 13.22
C SER A 127 0.54 5.32 14.17
N PRO A 128 1.86 5.08 14.01
CA PRO A 128 2.84 5.74 14.86
C PRO A 128 2.73 7.26 14.70
N PRO A 129 2.81 8.05 15.79
CA PRO A 129 2.89 9.51 15.71
C PRO A 129 3.96 9.95 14.71
N PHE A 130 3.63 10.92 13.87
CA PHE A 130 4.53 11.47 12.86
C PHE A 130 4.30 12.96 12.66
N MET A 131 5.28 13.62 12.09
CA MET A 131 5.12 14.98 11.54
C MET A 131 6.09 15.23 10.39
N GLU A 132 5.76 16.20 9.55
CA GLU A 132 6.65 16.75 8.54
C GLU A 132 7.47 17.88 9.16
N LEU A 133 8.79 17.82 8.99
CA LEU A 133 9.72 18.89 9.31
C LEU A 133 10.12 19.61 8.02
N THR A 134 9.74 20.86 7.88
CA THR A 134 10.09 21.71 6.74
C THR A 134 11.37 22.51 6.99
N SER A 135 11.70 22.76 8.25
CA SER A 135 12.90 23.43 8.72
C SER A 135 13.24 22.98 10.14
N LEU A 136 14.44 23.29 10.59
CA LEU A 136 14.89 23.09 11.98
C LEU A 136 15.08 24.47 12.63
N CYS A 137 14.29 24.75 13.67
CA CYS A 137 14.29 26.03 14.38
C CYS A 137 14.69 25.86 15.86
N GLY A 138 15.68 25.03 16.15
CA GLY A 138 16.20 24.85 17.52
C GLY A 138 15.14 24.39 18.52
N ASP A 139 14.94 25.16 19.61
CA ASP A 139 14.02 24.79 20.71
C ASP A 139 12.56 24.71 20.24
N ASP A 140 12.15 25.49 19.24
CA ASP A 140 10.80 25.41 18.68
C ASP A 140 10.54 24.05 18.03
N THR A 141 11.57 23.41 17.45
CA THR A 141 11.46 22.06 16.88
C THR A 141 11.11 21.04 17.96
N MET A 142 11.74 21.10 19.13
CA MET A 142 11.45 20.20 20.23
C MET A 142 10.03 20.34 20.75
N GLN A 143 9.55 21.58 20.91
CA GLN A 143 8.17 21.85 21.32
C GLN A 143 7.15 21.31 20.29
N LEU A 144 7.45 21.43 19.00
CA LEU A 144 6.61 20.92 17.92
C LEU A 144 6.57 19.37 17.92
N LEU A 145 7.71 18.73 18.15
CA LEU A 145 7.79 17.26 18.26
C LEU A 145 6.93 16.75 19.42
N GLU A 146 7.09 17.31 20.61
CA GLU A 146 6.30 16.96 21.80
C GLU A 146 4.80 17.19 21.61
N LYS A 147 4.41 18.33 21.03
CA LYS A 147 3.01 18.67 20.73
C LYS A 147 2.36 17.65 19.78
N ASN A 148 3.14 17.05 18.88
CA ASN A 148 2.67 16.02 17.95
C ASN A 148 2.83 14.59 18.48
N GLY A 149 3.17 14.41 19.76
CA GLY A 149 3.30 13.12 20.40
C GLY A 149 4.55 12.35 19.98
N LEU A 150 5.56 13.05 19.45
CA LEU A 150 6.83 12.44 19.05
C LEU A 150 7.78 12.38 20.25
N ALA A 151 8.41 11.23 20.43
CA ALA A 151 9.39 10.96 21.47
C ALA A 151 10.60 10.21 20.88
N PHE A 152 11.77 10.39 21.49
CA PHE A 152 12.95 9.63 21.09
C PHE A 152 12.86 8.15 21.50
N PRO A 153 13.43 7.23 20.74
CA PRO A 153 13.95 7.47 19.39
C PRO A 153 12.84 7.60 18.34
N PHE A 154 13.10 8.33 17.26
CA PHE A 154 12.22 8.34 16.10
C PHE A 154 13.02 8.10 14.81
N ILE A 155 12.32 7.72 13.75
CA ILE A 155 12.88 7.52 12.42
C ILE A 155 12.65 8.79 11.59
N CYS A 156 13.71 9.32 11.00
CA CYS A 156 13.66 10.34 9.98
C CYS A 156 13.69 9.70 8.59
N LYS A 157 12.77 10.08 7.74
CA LYS A 157 12.59 9.57 6.37
C LYS A 157 12.47 10.75 5.40
N THR A 158 12.90 10.57 4.15
CA THR A 158 12.61 11.55 3.11
C THR A 158 11.10 11.73 2.94
N ARG A 159 10.64 12.93 2.62
CA ARG A 159 9.23 13.18 2.32
C ARG A 159 8.76 12.39 1.10
N VAL A 160 9.56 12.38 0.03
CA VAL A 160 9.27 11.62 -1.19
C VAL A 160 9.58 10.15 -0.94
N ALA A 161 8.60 9.29 -1.17
CA ALA A 161 8.66 7.85 -0.90
C ALA A 161 9.19 7.02 -2.09
N HIS A 162 9.81 7.65 -3.07
CA HIS A 162 10.33 6.99 -4.27
C HIS A 162 11.60 7.70 -4.77
N GLY A 163 12.40 7.00 -5.59
CA GLY A 163 13.66 7.52 -6.10
C GLY A 163 14.88 7.05 -5.31
N THR A 164 16.05 7.52 -5.70
CA THR A 164 17.36 7.01 -5.24
C THR A 164 17.55 7.13 -3.72
N ASN A 165 17.14 8.25 -3.14
CA ASN A 165 17.35 8.54 -1.72
C ASN A 165 16.18 8.14 -0.82
N SER A 166 15.11 7.57 -1.37
CA SER A 166 13.90 7.24 -0.60
C SER A 166 14.11 6.16 0.46
N HIS A 167 15.19 5.41 0.35
CA HIS A 167 15.58 4.36 1.29
C HIS A 167 16.59 4.82 2.35
N GLU A 168 17.14 6.02 2.21
CA GLU A 168 18.04 6.61 3.21
C GLU A 168 17.23 7.15 4.38
N MET A 169 17.53 6.65 5.58
CA MET A 169 16.81 6.95 6.81
C MET A 169 17.80 7.17 7.96
N ALA A 170 17.33 7.82 9.01
CA ALA A 170 18.10 7.99 10.23
C ALA A 170 17.26 7.64 11.46
N ILE A 171 17.88 7.00 12.45
CA ILE A 171 17.32 6.89 13.81
C ILE A 171 17.92 8.01 14.63
N VAL A 172 17.08 8.82 15.25
CA VAL A 172 17.47 9.97 16.08
C VAL A 172 17.13 9.67 17.53
N PHE A 173 18.11 9.81 18.43
CA PHE A 173 17.98 9.41 19.85
C PHE A 173 17.92 10.56 20.82
N ASN A 174 18.26 11.78 20.41
CA ASN A 174 18.34 12.96 21.24
C ASN A 174 18.21 14.26 20.42
N GLN A 175 18.20 15.38 21.09
CA GLN A 175 18.06 16.70 20.46
C GLN A 175 19.29 17.07 19.59
N GLU A 176 20.48 16.71 20.01
CA GLU A 176 21.72 16.97 19.27
C GLU A 176 21.69 16.28 17.90
N GLY A 177 21.09 15.07 17.83
CA GLY A 177 20.92 14.30 16.60
C GLY A 177 20.02 14.97 15.56
N LEU A 178 19.19 15.94 15.95
CA LEU A 178 18.37 16.71 15.01
C LEU A 178 19.21 17.50 14.00
N SER A 179 20.40 17.95 14.39
CA SER A 179 21.31 18.68 13.49
C SER A 179 21.79 17.86 12.30
N ALA A 180 21.72 16.53 12.40
CA ALA A 180 22.18 15.61 11.37
C ALA A 180 21.12 15.29 10.31
N ILE A 181 19.85 15.61 10.54
CA ILE A 181 18.77 15.39 9.57
C ILE A 181 18.57 16.62 8.69
N GLN A 182 18.09 16.40 7.46
CA GLN A 182 17.91 17.46 6.47
C GLN A 182 16.43 17.58 6.07
N PRO A 183 15.75 18.65 6.48
CA PRO A 183 14.42 18.99 5.97
C PRO A 183 14.44 19.33 4.46
N PRO A 184 13.33 19.13 3.72
CA PRO A 184 12.06 18.60 4.22
C PRO A 184 12.11 17.09 4.42
N CYS A 185 11.67 16.64 5.58
CA CYS A 185 11.64 15.21 5.94
C CYS A 185 10.40 14.88 6.77
N VAL A 186 10.13 13.61 6.94
CA VAL A 186 9.06 13.11 7.83
C VAL A 186 9.71 12.35 8.97
N VAL A 187 9.38 12.71 10.20
CA VAL A 187 9.78 12.01 11.41
C VAL A 187 8.61 11.19 11.95
N GLN A 188 8.88 9.97 12.40
CA GLN A 188 7.88 9.03 12.88
C GLN A 188 8.43 8.29 14.10
N ASN A 189 7.62 8.14 15.15
CA ASN A 189 8.02 7.40 16.34
C ASN A 189 8.53 6.00 15.99
N PHE A 190 9.64 5.61 16.58
CA PHE A 190 10.15 4.26 16.51
C PHE A 190 9.34 3.35 17.44
N ILE A 191 8.88 2.24 16.90
CA ILE A 191 8.17 1.19 17.65
C ILE A 191 9.04 -0.05 17.66
N ASN A 192 9.34 -0.58 18.85
CA ASN A 192 10.05 -1.84 19.00
C ASN A 192 9.19 -3.01 18.48
N HIS A 193 9.80 -3.84 17.62
CA HIS A 193 9.10 -4.89 16.86
C HIS A 193 9.95 -6.14 16.64
N ASN A 194 10.92 -6.37 17.50
CA ASN A 194 11.77 -7.58 17.47
C ASN A 194 12.44 -7.86 16.12
N ALA A 195 12.92 -6.84 15.45
CA ALA A 195 13.63 -6.92 14.17
C ALA A 195 12.83 -7.62 13.04
N VAL A 196 11.50 -7.59 13.08
CA VAL A 196 10.63 -8.24 12.09
C VAL A 196 9.71 -7.22 11.42
N LEU A 197 9.79 -7.16 10.11
CA LEU A 197 8.88 -6.40 9.24
C LEU A 197 8.02 -7.38 8.44
N TYR A 198 6.74 -7.09 8.32
CA TYR A 198 5.82 -7.81 7.45
C TYR A 198 5.43 -6.92 6.27
N LYS A 199 5.82 -7.37 5.06
CA LYS A 199 5.41 -6.71 3.82
C LYS A 199 4.18 -7.41 3.27
N VAL A 200 3.09 -6.66 3.16
CA VAL A 200 1.82 -7.12 2.61
C VAL A 200 1.72 -6.61 1.17
N PHE A 201 1.72 -7.50 0.21
CA PHE A 201 1.56 -7.17 -1.21
C PHE A 201 0.12 -7.42 -1.61
N VAL A 202 -0.59 -6.35 -1.96
CA VAL A 202 -2.01 -6.39 -2.31
C VAL A 202 -2.17 -6.33 -3.82
N VAL A 203 -2.97 -7.25 -4.35
CA VAL A 203 -3.40 -7.32 -5.75
C VAL A 203 -4.90 -7.53 -5.78
N GLY A 204 -5.66 -6.47 -5.98
CA GLY A 204 -7.11 -6.50 -5.90
C GLY A 204 -7.60 -6.91 -4.51
N GLU A 205 -8.36 -7.98 -4.43
CA GLU A 205 -8.89 -8.51 -3.15
C GLU A 205 -7.95 -9.50 -2.46
N SER A 206 -6.87 -9.87 -3.14
CA SER A 206 -5.90 -10.83 -2.63
C SER A 206 -4.65 -10.13 -2.10
N TYR A 207 -4.01 -10.78 -1.14
CA TYR A 207 -2.74 -10.32 -0.61
C TYR A 207 -1.80 -11.48 -0.30
N THR A 208 -0.52 -11.16 -0.23
CA THR A 208 0.53 -12.07 0.22
C THR A 208 1.34 -11.36 1.30
N VAL A 209 1.64 -12.05 2.38
CA VAL A 209 2.46 -11.54 3.47
C VAL A 209 3.84 -12.18 3.41
N VAL A 210 4.86 -11.34 3.42
CA VAL A 210 6.26 -11.76 3.43
C VAL A 210 6.96 -11.16 4.63
N GLN A 211 7.60 -12.01 5.43
CA GLN A 211 8.43 -11.56 6.55
C GLN A 211 9.80 -11.13 6.04
N ARG A 212 10.32 -10.02 6.60
CA ARG A 212 11.63 -9.46 6.29
C ARG A 212 12.37 -9.10 7.57
N PRO A 213 13.71 -9.12 7.57
CA PRO A 213 14.50 -8.50 8.64
C PRO A 213 14.16 -7.03 8.79
N SER A 214 14.29 -6.51 9.99
CA SER A 214 14.06 -5.11 10.32
C SER A 214 15.01 -4.65 11.41
N LEU A 215 14.82 -3.42 11.89
CA LEU A 215 15.64 -2.83 12.94
C LEU A 215 15.42 -3.55 14.28
N LYS A 216 16.52 -3.82 14.97
CA LYS A 216 16.50 -4.33 16.36
C LYS A 216 15.80 -3.36 17.30
N ASN A 217 15.52 -3.83 18.52
CA ASN A 217 14.91 -3.00 19.55
C ASN A 217 15.89 -1.94 20.08
N PHE A 218 15.35 -0.80 20.46
CA PHE A 218 16.06 0.29 21.13
C PHE A 218 15.33 0.71 22.39
N SER A 219 16.08 1.18 23.39
CA SER A 219 15.51 1.73 24.60
C SER A 219 14.68 2.97 24.32
N ALA A 220 13.52 3.06 24.93
CA ALA A 220 12.67 4.24 24.85
C ALA A 220 13.31 5.43 25.59
N GLY A 221 13.02 6.64 25.11
CA GLY A 221 13.51 7.88 25.71
C GLY A 221 14.83 8.36 25.13
N THR A 222 15.25 9.52 25.59
CA THR A 222 16.51 10.17 25.20
C THR A 222 17.71 9.35 25.67
N SER A 223 18.72 9.25 24.83
CA SER A 223 20.00 8.61 25.17
C SER A 223 21.16 9.39 24.54
N ASP A 224 22.38 9.22 25.04
CA ASP A 224 23.60 9.85 24.52
C ASP A 224 24.09 9.22 23.20
N ARG A 225 23.27 8.38 22.59
CA ARG A 225 23.62 7.67 21.36
C ARG A 225 23.57 8.61 20.18
N GLU A 226 24.60 8.56 19.35
CA GLU A 226 24.61 9.25 18.05
C GLU A 226 23.52 8.73 17.12
N SER A 227 23.06 9.60 16.22
CA SER A 227 22.11 9.22 15.17
C SER A 227 22.68 8.12 14.27
N ILE A 228 21.86 7.14 13.93
CA ILE A 228 22.26 6.02 13.08
C ILE A 228 21.64 6.22 11.70
N PHE A 229 22.48 6.41 10.70
CA PHE A 229 22.08 6.45 9.29
C PHE A 229 22.08 5.04 8.71
N PHE A 230 21.06 4.71 7.94
CA PHE A 230 20.94 3.39 7.32
C PHE A 230 20.12 3.43 6.04
N ASN A 231 20.37 2.44 5.19
CA ASN A 231 19.53 2.21 4.02
C ASN A 231 18.50 1.12 4.32
N SER A 232 17.22 1.48 4.30
CA SER A 232 16.11 0.57 4.66
C SER A 232 15.99 -0.64 3.73
N HIS A 233 16.37 -0.50 2.46
CA HIS A 233 16.39 -1.63 1.53
C HIS A 233 17.46 -2.66 1.92
N ASN A 234 18.65 -2.21 2.33
CA ASN A 234 19.74 -3.10 2.78
C ASN A 234 19.40 -3.82 4.09
N VAL A 235 18.71 -3.12 5.01
CA VAL A 235 18.24 -3.71 6.28
C VAL A 235 17.18 -4.78 6.02
N SER A 236 16.22 -4.51 5.13
CA SER A 236 15.04 -5.37 4.95
C SER A 236 15.12 -6.35 3.78
N LYS A 237 16.28 -6.54 3.17
CA LYS A 237 16.47 -7.60 2.16
C LYS A 237 16.44 -8.98 2.82
N PRO A 238 16.00 -10.04 2.12
CA PRO A 238 15.85 -11.39 2.71
C PRO A 238 17.10 -11.92 3.43
N GLU A 239 18.27 -11.61 2.88
CA GLU A 239 19.58 -12.07 3.38
C GLU A 239 20.37 -10.90 3.97
N SER A 240 19.72 -10.10 4.81
CA SER A 240 20.37 -8.97 5.46
C SER A 240 21.42 -9.45 6.44
N SER A 241 22.63 -8.93 6.29
CA SER A 241 23.76 -9.07 7.24
C SER A 241 23.98 -7.80 8.06
N SER A 242 23.02 -6.89 8.09
CA SER A 242 23.15 -5.64 8.82
C SER A 242 23.19 -5.90 10.33
N VAL A 243 24.13 -5.30 11.03
CA VAL A 243 24.21 -5.33 12.50
C VAL A 243 22.98 -4.70 13.17
N LEU A 244 22.21 -3.90 12.41
CA LEU A 244 20.95 -3.30 12.88
C LEU A 244 19.81 -4.31 12.96
N THR A 245 19.95 -5.50 12.37
CA THR A 245 18.97 -6.59 12.46
C THR A 245 19.31 -7.61 13.53
N ALA A 246 20.48 -7.49 14.16
CA ALA A 246 20.94 -8.41 15.20
C ALA A 246 20.17 -8.16 16.49
N LEU A 247 19.25 -9.05 16.83
CA LEU A 247 18.44 -9.01 18.02
C LEU A 247 19.09 -9.87 19.11
N ASP A 248 19.39 -9.26 20.27
CA ASP A 248 19.98 -9.99 21.39
C ASP A 248 18.96 -10.96 22.04
N LYS A 249 17.72 -10.52 22.15
CA LYS A 249 16.60 -11.31 22.67
C LYS A 249 15.26 -10.82 22.12
N ILE A 250 14.29 -11.72 22.07
CA ILE A 250 12.89 -11.35 21.82
C ILE A 250 12.33 -10.70 23.07
N GLU A 251 11.65 -9.59 22.91
CA GLU A 251 11.02 -8.83 23.99
C GLU A 251 9.51 -8.73 23.76
N GLY A 252 8.76 -8.90 24.85
CA GLY A 252 7.31 -8.72 24.84
C GLY A 252 6.58 -9.63 23.84
N VAL A 253 5.61 -9.08 23.12
CA VAL A 253 4.78 -9.81 22.17
C VAL A 253 5.56 -10.15 20.89
N PHE A 254 5.50 -11.41 20.49
CA PHE A 254 6.08 -11.90 19.24
C PHE A 254 5.05 -12.76 18.50
N GLU A 255 4.23 -12.09 17.72
CA GLU A 255 3.14 -12.70 16.97
C GLU A 255 3.24 -12.36 15.47
N ARG A 256 2.55 -13.15 14.67
CA ARG A 256 2.36 -12.83 13.25
C ARG A 256 1.14 -11.92 13.09
N PRO A 257 1.12 -11.07 12.04
CA PRO A 257 -0.05 -10.24 11.76
C PRO A 257 -1.32 -11.08 11.60
N SER A 258 -2.42 -10.60 12.16
CA SER A 258 -3.74 -11.19 11.99
C SER A 258 -4.22 -11.06 10.54
N ASP A 259 -4.63 -12.15 9.92
CA ASP A 259 -5.24 -12.16 8.58
C ASP A 259 -6.50 -11.26 8.52
N GLU A 260 -7.26 -11.21 9.60
CA GLU A 260 -8.45 -10.37 9.71
C GLU A 260 -8.08 -8.88 9.63
N VAL A 261 -7.07 -8.47 10.40
CA VAL A 261 -6.56 -7.09 10.42
C VAL A 261 -5.99 -6.70 9.05
N ILE A 262 -5.16 -7.56 8.44
CA ILE A 262 -4.59 -7.31 7.11
C ILE A 262 -5.71 -7.13 6.07
N ARG A 263 -6.72 -7.99 6.10
CA ARG A 263 -7.85 -7.93 5.17
C ARG A 263 -8.65 -6.65 5.36
N ALA A 264 -8.90 -6.25 6.60
CA ALA A 264 -9.62 -5.02 6.92
C ALA A 264 -8.83 -3.77 6.47
N LEU A 265 -7.53 -3.69 6.77
CA LEU A 265 -6.63 -2.62 6.32
C LEU A 265 -6.57 -2.53 4.79
N SER A 266 -6.36 -3.67 4.11
CA SER A 266 -6.29 -3.72 2.64
C SER A 266 -7.59 -3.22 2.00
N ARG A 267 -8.74 -3.58 2.58
CA ARG A 267 -10.05 -3.11 2.12
C ARG A 267 -10.22 -1.61 2.34
N ALA A 268 -9.87 -1.11 3.52
CA ALA A 268 -9.98 0.31 3.86
C ALA A 268 -9.10 1.19 2.95
N LEU A 269 -7.86 0.77 2.69
CA LEU A 269 -6.95 1.47 1.77
C LEU A 269 -7.46 1.46 0.32
N ARG A 270 -7.97 0.32 -0.14
CA ARG A 270 -8.58 0.22 -1.47
C ARG A 270 -9.78 1.16 -1.62
N GLN A 271 -10.62 1.24 -0.60
CA GLN A 271 -11.79 2.12 -0.61
C GLN A 271 -11.40 3.60 -0.56
N ALA A 272 -10.41 3.95 0.26
CA ALA A 272 -9.98 5.33 0.45
C ALA A 272 -9.23 5.91 -0.77
N LEU A 273 -8.43 5.11 -1.45
CA LEU A 273 -7.57 5.54 -2.56
C LEU A 273 -8.06 5.07 -3.94
N GLY A 274 -8.93 4.08 -4.01
CA GLY A 274 -9.27 3.44 -5.28
C GLY A 274 -8.14 2.60 -5.87
N VAL A 275 -7.14 2.21 -5.06
CA VAL A 275 -5.98 1.42 -5.51
C VAL A 275 -6.26 -0.07 -5.48
N SER A 276 -5.57 -0.79 -6.35
CA SER A 276 -5.63 -2.25 -6.42
C SER A 276 -4.26 -2.92 -6.36
N LEU A 277 -3.18 -2.17 -6.61
CA LEU A 277 -1.81 -2.66 -6.68
C LEU A 277 -0.92 -1.87 -5.73
N PHE A 278 -0.73 -2.34 -4.50
CA PHE A 278 0.05 -1.62 -3.49
C PHE A 278 0.71 -2.56 -2.48
N GLY A 279 1.61 -2.01 -1.68
CA GLY A 279 2.25 -2.70 -0.56
C GLY A 279 1.98 -1.98 0.74
N ILE A 280 1.81 -2.72 1.83
CA ILE A 280 1.72 -2.19 3.19
C ILE A 280 2.88 -2.76 3.99
N ASP A 281 3.62 -1.91 4.67
CA ASP A 281 4.69 -2.30 5.58
C ASP A 281 4.15 -2.24 7.02
N ILE A 282 4.06 -3.42 7.67
CA ILE A 282 3.48 -3.59 9.01
C ILE A 282 4.53 -4.15 9.96
N ILE A 283 4.60 -3.58 11.15
CA ILE A 283 5.35 -4.13 12.28
C ILE A 283 4.38 -4.43 13.43
N ILE A 284 4.72 -5.40 14.27
CA ILE A 284 3.95 -5.70 15.48
C ILE A 284 4.64 -5.03 16.66
N ASN A 285 3.94 -4.11 17.31
CA ASN A 285 4.43 -3.47 18.53
C ASN A 285 4.66 -4.54 19.61
N ASN A 286 5.91 -4.72 20.03
CA ASN A 286 6.24 -5.77 20.98
C ASN A 286 5.71 -5.52 22.41
N GLN A 287 5.25 -4.32 22.70
CA GLN A 287 4.65 -3.99 24.00
C GLN A 287 3.13 -4.22 24.01
N THR A 288 2.44 -3.86 22.92
CA THR A 288 0.98 -3.86 22.85
C THR A 288 0.39 -4.95 21.96
N GLY A 289 1.18 -5.56 21.08
CA GLY A 289 0.69 -6.50 20.06
C GLY A 289 -0.05 -5.82 18.89
N GLN A 290 -0.12 -4.49 18.88
CA GLN A 290 -0.80 -3.76 17.80
C GLN A 290 -0.03 -3.84 16.48
N HIS A 291 -0.79 -3.85 15.38
CA HIS A 291 -0.28 -3.76 14.02
C HIS A 291 -0.01 -2.29 13.69
N ALA A 292 1.25 -1.91 13.66
CA ALA A 292 1.65 -0.56 13.28
C ALA A 292 1.95 -0.50 11.77
N VAL A 293 1.20 0.34 11.05
CA VAL A 293 1.44 0.59 9.64
C VAL A 293 2.49 1.69 9.51
N ILE A 294 3.67 1.34 9.02
CA ILE A 294 4.83 2.26 8.97
C ILE A 294 5.14 2.79 7.59
N ASP A 295 4.59 2.20 6.53
CA ASP A 295 4.69 2.71 5.16
C ASP A 295 3.64 2.08 4.25
N ILE A 296 3.30 2.79 3.15
CA ILE A 296 2.47 2.27 2.06
C ILE A 296 3.19 2.58 0.75
N ASN A 297 3.32 1.59 -0.10
CA ASN A 297 4.06 1.68 -1.34
C ASN A 297 3.13 1.52 -2.55
N ALA A 298 3.24 2.43 -3.52
CA ALA A 298 2.59 2.26 -4.81
C ALA A 298 3.23 1.09 -5.56
N PHE A 299 2.42 0.19 -6.03
CA PHE A 299 2.78 -0.99 -6.80
C PHE A 299 3.54 -2.07 -5.99
N PRO A 300 3.13 -3.35 -6.02
CA PRO A 300 3.76 -4.40 -5.25
C PRO A 300 5.19 -4.70 -5.71
N GLY A 301 6.06 -5.05 -4.76
CA GLY A 301 7.47 -5.29 -4.98
C GLY A 301 7.86 -6.72 -5.36
N GLU A 302 6.98 -7.69 -5.14
CA GLU A 302 7.27 -9.13 -5.30
C GLU A 302 6.64 -9.74 -6.56
N PRO A 303 7.12 -10.93 -7.00
CA PRO A 303 6.59 -11.60 -8.19
C PRO A 303 5.09 -11.92 -8.11
N TRP A 304 4.40 -11.72 -9.19
CA TRP A 304 2.95 -11.98 -9.33
C TRP A 304 2.60 -13.47 -9.45
N GLY A 305 3.49 -14.39 -9.17
CA GLY A 305 3.35 -15.82 -9.42
C GLY A 305 2.04 -16.45 -8.93
N ARG A 306 1.65 -16.23 -7.67
CA ARG A 306 0.32 -16.63 -7.16
C ARG A 306 -0.73 -15.51 -7.35
N ALA A 307 -0.34 -14.27 -7.27
CA ALA A 307 -1.20 -13.11 -7.47
C ALA A 307 -1.62 -12.93 -8.93
N GLY A 308 -0.82 -13.34 -9.92
CA GLY A 308 -1.19 -13.33 -11.34
C GLY A 308 -2.40 -14.23 -11.64
N ALA A 309 -2.52 -15.38 -10.98
CA ALA A 309 -3.71 -16.21 -11.07
C ALA A 309 -4.95 -15.52 -10.48
N THR A 310 -4.77 -14.74 -9.42
CA THR A 310 -5.82 -13.94 -8.78
C THR A 310 -6.20 -12.73 -9.60
N PHE A 311 -5.22 -12.06 -10.21
CA PHE A 311 -5.46 -10.91 -11.09
C PHE A 311 -6.30 -11.31 -12.31
N ALA A 312 -5.95 -12.44 -12.94
CA ALA A 312 -6.79 -13.00 -13.99
C ALA A 312 -8.17 -13.46 -13.47
N GLY A 313 -8.30 -13.75 -12.17
CA GLY A 313 -9.55 -14.06 -11.49
C GLY A 313 -10.43 -12.85 -11.19
N LEU A 314 -9.86 -11.66 -10.92
CA LEU A 314 -10.60 -10.41 -10.70
C LEU A 314 -11.49 -10.04 -11.89
N TYR A 315 -11.04 -10.35 -13.10
CA TYR A 315 -11.80 -10.12 -14.33
C TYR A 315 -12.66 -11.31 -14.75
N ALA A 316 -12.47 -12.49 -14.12
CA ALA A 316 -13.26 -13.69 -14.43
C ALA A 316 -14.61 -13.76 -13.70
N GLY A 317 -14.96 -12.76 -12.86
CA GLY A 317 -16.27 -12.69 -12.20
C GLY A 317 -16.64 -13.91 -11.35
N GLY A 318 -15.65 -14.66 -10.85
CA GLY A 318 -15.87 -15.87 -10.07
C GLY A 318 -15.55 -15.64 -8.59
N ARG A 319 -16.49 -15.86 -7.70
CA ARG A 319 -16.26 -15.97 -6.26
C ARG A 319 -15.19 -17.05 -6.02
N GLY A 320 -13.94 -16.63 -5.87
CA GLY A 320 -12.87 -17.50 -5.44
C GLY A 320 -13.05 -17.84 -3.96
N ARG A 321 -13.28 -19.10 -3.66
CA ARG A 321 -13.09 -19.63 -2.31
C ARG A 321 -11.63 -19.37 -1.94
N GLY A 322 -11.38 -18.71 -0.79
CA GLY A 322 -10.04 -18.48 -0.29
C GLY A 322 -9.27 -19.80 -0.11
N PRO A 323 -7.97 -19.83 -0.33
CA PRO A 323 -7.17 -20.99 -0.03
C PRO A 323 -6.86 -21.06 1.47
N GLY A 324 -7.77 -21.65 2.23
CA GLY A 324 -7.46 -22.31 3.49
C GLY A 324 -6.93 -23.69 3.17
N GLY A 325 -5.64 -23.83 3.01
CA GLY A 325 -5.00 -25.11 2.69
C GLY A 325 -3.65 -25.23 3.37
N GLN A 326 -3.63 -25.48 4.68
CA GLN A 326 -2.48 -26.10 5.34
C GLN A 326 -2.31 -27.51 4.80
N ALA A 327 -1.13 -27.81 4.25
CA ALA A 327 -0.67 -29.15 4.01
C ALA A 327 -0.57 -29.89 5.35
N ARG A 328 -1.55 -30.72 5.67
CA ARG A 328 -1.43 -31.78 6.68
C ARG A 328 -1.17 -33.09 5.98
N ARG A 329 -0.08 -33.72 6.37
CA ARG A 329 0.31 -35.08 6.01
C ARG A 329 -0.77 -36.10 6.42
N ALA A 330 -0.89 -37.11 5.57
CA ALA A 330 -1.77 -38.23 5.67
C ALA A 330 -1.73 -38.95 7.02
N GLY A 331 -2.91 -39.19 7.59
CA GLY A 331 -3.19 -40.24 8.54
C GLY A 331 -4.54 -40.84 8.17
N ARG A 332 -4.53 -42.08 7.76
CA ARG A 332 -5.72 -42.94 7.47
C ARG A 332 -6.58 -43.08 8.72
N LEU A 333 -7.91 -43.02 8.55
CA LEU A 333 -8.84 -43.98 9.11
C LEU A 333 -10.28 -43.74 8.59
N LEU A 334 -11.00 -44.84 8.43
CA LEU A 334 -12.24 -45.11 7.71
C LEU A 334 -13.53 -44.67 8.48
N PRO A 335 -14.73 -44.99 7.96
CA PRO A 335 -15.87 -44.07 7.86
C PRO A 335 -17.06 -44.43 8.78
N HIS A 336 -18.02 -43.50 8.97
CA HIS A 336 -19.42 -43.88 9.25
C HIS A 336 -20.47 -42.79 9.03
N HIS A 337 -21.45 -43.12 8.20
CA HIS A 337 -22.92 -42.90 8.20
C HIS A 337 -23.58 -41.52 8.10
N LEU A 338 -24.23 -41.31 6.99
CA LEU A 338 -25.68 -41.16 6.63
C LEU A 338 -26.52 -40.03 7.29
N GLY A 339 -26.92 -39.04 6.49
CA GLY A 339 -28.22 -38.53 6.05
C GLY A 339 -29.00 -37.59 7.01
N PRO A 340 -30.08 -36.91 6.58
CA PRO A 340 -30.70 -36.77 5.28
C PRO A 340 -31.08 -35.35 4.80
N ARG A 341 -31.69 -35.29 3.64
CA ARG A 341 -32.17 -34.21 2.76
C ARG A 341 -33.24 -33.26 3.29
N GLY A 342 -33.31 -32.06 2.67
CA GLY A 342 -34.50 -31.33 2.26
C GLY A 342 -34.46 -29.81 2.50
N PRO A 343 -35.31 -29.01 1.83
CA PRO A 343 -35.56 -28.92 0.41
C PRO A 343 -35.31 -27.51 -0.21
N SER A 344 -35.43 -27.43 -1.50
CA SER A 344 -35.41 -26.34 -2.47
C SER A 344 -36.34 -25.16 -2.19
N GLY A 345 -35.87 -23.94 -2.56
CA GLY A 345 -36.68 -22.74 -2.79
C GLY A 345 -35.92 -21.67 -3.59
N PRO A 346 -36.59 -20.82 -4.36
CA PRO A 346 -36.19 -20.43 -5.69
C PRO A 346 -35.39 -19.12 -5.79
N GLY A 347 -34.83 -18.93 -6.97
CA GLY A 347 -33.90 -17.91 -7.39
C GLY A 347 -34.32 -16.47 -7.16
N LEU A 348 -33.28 -15.63 -7.14
CA LEU A 348 -33.38 -14.20 -7.42
C LEU A 348 -32.04 -13.65 -7.91
N GLY A 349 -32.12 -13.09 -9.12
CA GLY A 349 -31.52 -11.82 -9.50
C GLY A 349 -29.99 -11.73 -9.48
N CYS A 350 -29.43 -11.87 -10.68
CA CYS A 350 -28.13 -11.37 -11.07
C CYS A 350 -28.05 -9.86 -10.84
N PHE A 351 -27.45 -9.40 -9.73
CA PHE A 351 -27.01 -8.02 -9.57
C PHE A 351 -25.51 -7.96 -9.86
N THR A 352 -25.19 -7.59 -11.08
CA THR A 352 -23.89 -7.02 -11.41
C THR A 352 -23.70 -5.73 -10.64
N ARG A 353 -23.01 -5.78 -9.50
CA ARG A 353 -22.48 -4.58 -8.87
C ARG A 353 -21.33 -4.05 -9.73
N ARG A 354 -21.64 -3.10 -10.60
CA ARG A 354 -20.67 -2.12 -11.09
C ARG A 354 -20.15 -1.39 -9.85
N TYR A 355 -18.88 -1.50 -9.57
CA TYR A 355 -18.21 -0.59 -8.63
C TYR A 355 -18.22 0.79 -9.28
N VAL A 356 -19.19 1.59 -8.89
CA VAL A 356 -19.24 3.01 -9.22
C VAL A 356 -18.13 3.68 -8.42
N LEU A 357 -17.06 4.05 -9.10
CA LEU A 357 -16.03 4.98 -8.61
C LEU A 357 -16.62 6.40 -8.56
N ARG A 358 -17.64 6.62 -7.75
CA ARG A 358 -18.16 7.95 -7.39
C ARG A 358 -18.62 7.87 -5.94
N PRO A 359 -18.02 8.72 -5.07
CA PRO A 359 -18.04 10.19 -5.17
C PRO A 359 -16.72 10.92 -4.84
N TRP A 360 -15.53 10.40 -5.16
CA TRP A 360 -14.27 10.94 -4.65
C TRP A 360 -13.49 11.82 -5.64
N LEU A 361 -13.98 12.00 -6.87
CA LEU A 361 -13.29 12.71 -7.96
C LEU A 361 -14.05 13.94 -8.49
N GLU A 362 -14.94 14.57 -7.73
CA GLU A 362 -15.50 15.86 -8.14
C GLU A 362 -14.52 16.99 -7.76
N THR A 363 -13.78 17.48 -8.76
CA THR A 363 -13.18 18.81 -8.72
C THR A 363 -14.29 19.85 -8.62
N PRO A 364 -14.23 20.84 -7.70
CA PRO A 364 -15.27 21.83 -7.57
C PRO A 364 -15.28 22.76 -8.80
N ARG A 365 -16.35 22.74 -9.59
CA ARG A 365 -16.69 23.87 -10.46
C ARG A 365 -16.98 25.07 -9.57
N ALA A 366 -16.37 26.20 -9.92
CA ALA A 366 -16.57 27.47 -9.25
C ALA A 366 -18.06 27.87 -9.25
N GLY A 367 -18.66 27.96 -8.07
CA GLY A 367 -20.03 28.40 -7.88
C GLY A 367 -20.46 28.20 -6.43
N GLN A 368 -20.57 29.30 -5.71
CA GLN A 368 -20.99 29.54 -4.33
C GLN A 368 -21.84 28.41 -3.69
N GLY A 369 -21.27 27.77 -2.65
CA GLY A 369 -21.99 26.84 -1.79
C GLY A 369 -20.97 26.16 -0.85
N ARG A 370 -21.22 26.19 0.45
CA ARG A 370 -20.36 25.70 1.53
C ARG A 370 -19.64 24.39 1.12
N LYS A 371 -18.33 24.46 1.00
CA LYS A 371 -17.44 23.34 0.74
C LYS A 371 -17.62 22.31 1.88
N ARG A 372 -18.19 21.17 1.61
CA ARG A 372 -18.04 20.00 2.48
C ARG A 372 -16.67 19.39 2.19
N ASP A 373 -15.83 19.33 3.21
CA ASP A 373 -14.57 18.61 3.17
C ASP A 373 -14.88 17.15 2.81
N PRO A 374 -14.31 16.56 1.74
CA PRO A 374 -14.54 15.18 1.37
C PRO A 374 -14.12 14.17 2.45
N TRP A 375 -13.42 14.63 3.48
CA TRP A 375 -12.96 13.87 4.63
C TRP A 375 -13.79 14.12 5.91
N HIS A 376 -14.87 14.85 5.84
CA HIS A 376 -15.74 15.11 7.00
C HIS A 376 -16.56 13.86 7.32
N LEU A 377 -16.00 13.01 8.18
CA LEU A 377 -16.73 11.93 8.84
C LEU A 377 -17.62 12.54 9.92
N PRO A 378 -18.89 12.10 10.09
CA PRO A 378 -19.76 12.61 11.14
C PRO A 378 -19.17 12.28 12.51
N HIS A 379 -19.03 13.30 13.36
CA HIS A 379 -18.66 13.12 14.76
C HIS A 379 -19.73 12.28 15.49
N PRO A 380 -19.33 11.33 16.34
CA PRO A 380 -20.26 10.61 17.19
C PRO A 380 -20.93 11.61 18.16
N ARG A 381 -22.26 11.55 18.27
CA ARG A 381 -23.01 12.32 19.27
C ARG A 381 -22.62 11.83 20.67
N PRO A 382 -22.42 12.72 21.66
CA PRO A 382 -22.21 12.30 23.04
C PRO A 382 -23.47 11.57 23.53
N ARG A 383 -23.27 10.43 24.16
CA ARG A 383 -24.34 9.74 24.92
C ARG A 383 -24.69 10.64 26.09
N ALA A 384 -25.96 10.99 26.20
CA ALA A 384 -26.51 11.61 27.36
C ALA A 384 -26.40 10.64 28.56
N ALA A 385 -26.01 11.19 29.70
CA ALA A 385 -25.89 10.51 30.98
C ALA A 385 -27.23 9.94 31.43
#